data_b89d88476b2236d05d8ff2ddd2165ee1
#
_entry.id   b89d88476b2236d05d8ff2ddd2165ee1
#
_cell.length_a   1.000
_cell.length_b   1.000
_cell.length_c   1.000
_cell.angle_alpha   90.00
_cell.angle_beta   90.00
_cell.angle_gamma   90.00
#
_symmetry.space_group_name_H-M   'P 1'
#
loop_
_entity.id
_entity.type
_entity.pdbx_description
1 polymer ?
#
loop_
_entity_poly.entity_id
_entity_poly.type
_entity_poly.pdbx_seq_one_letter_code
_entity_poly.pdbx_strand_id
1 'polypeptide(L)'
;RYHFPGRRFIDALIDIPFAMPTAVSGIALTTLYAKTGWIGTWFAPFGIEIAYSQMGIVVALTFIGLPFVVRTLQPALEDLDKEVEDAAESLGASKWQTFWKIIFPSVFPALATGFTLALARALGEYGSVIFIAGNVPFETQIAPLLIVQELDRFNIPAATAIAVVMLIASFILMFCINLIQWYARRRP
;
A
#
# COMPACT_ATOMS: atom_id res chain seq x y z
N ARG A 1 9.30 18.50 -3.50
CA ARG A 1 10.01 19.28 -4.53
C ARG A 1 9.36 20.64 -4.78
N TYR A 2 8.04 20.68 -4.92
CA TYR A 2 7.32 21.94 -5.13
C TYR A 2 6.85 22.54 -3.80
N HIS A 3 6.96 23.87 -3.66
CA HIS A 3 6.41 24.63 -2.54
C HIS A 3 5.03 25.17 -2.93
N PHE A 4 3.99 24.67 -2.26
CA PHE A 4 2.62 25.14 -2.44
C PHE A 4 1.92 25.30 -1.09
N PRO A 5 0.94 26.21 -0.97
CA PRO A 5 0.18 26.37 0.25
C PRO A 5 -0.57 25.06 0.56
N GLY A 6 -0.45 24.57 1.81
CA GLY A 6 -1.07 23.30 2.22
C GLY A 6 -0.18 22.06 2.14
N ARG A 7 1.08 22.14 1.67
CA ARG A 7 2.01 21.00 1.63
C ARG A 7 2.08 20.29 3.01
N ARG A 8 2.23 21.04 4.09
CA ARG A 8 2.31 20.48 5.46
C ARG A 8 1.05 19.72 5.86
N PHE A 9 -0.11 20.16 5.40
CA PHE A 9 -1.37 19.48 5.66
C PHE A 9 -1.45 18.14 4.90
N ILE A 10 -1.03 18.12 3.65
CA ILE A 10 -0.97 16.89 2.84
C ILE A 10 0.06 15.92 3.43
N ASP A 11 1.23 16.40 3.83
CA ASP A 11 2.25 15.57 4.51
C ASP A 11 1.69 14.94 5.79
N ALA A 12 0.93 15.71 6.59
CA ALA A 12 0.28 15.20 7.79
C ALA A 12 -0.82 14.16 7.47
N LEU A 13 -1.59 14.36 6.39
CA LEU A 13 -2.60 13.37 5.94
C LEU A 13 -1.96 12.04 5.53
N ILE A 14 -0.81 12.10 4.88
CA ILE A 14 -0.07 10.89 4.48
C ILE A 14 0.41 10.12 5.71
N ASP A 15 0.74 10.79 6.80
CA ASP A 15 1.24 10.17 8.02
C ASP A 15 0.12 9.67 8.97
N ILE A 16 -1.15 9.99 8.71
CA ILE A 16 -2.29 9.53 9.51
C ILE A 16 -2.25 8.01 9.76
N PRO A 17 -1.99 7.13 8.75
CA PRO A 17 -1.94 5.70 8.99
C PRO A 17 -0.90 5.26 10.02
N PHE A 18 0.19 6.01 10.20
CA PHE A 18 1.18 5.73 11.25
C PHE A 18 0.71 6.12 12.65
N ALA A 19 -0.10 7.17 12.74
CA ALA A 19 -0.56 7.72 14.01
C ALA A 19 -1.81 6.98 14.55
N MET A 20 -2.58 6.33 13.67
CA MET A 20 -3.83 5.68 14.06
C MET A 20 -3.62 4.20 14.38
N PRO A 21 -4.26 3.67 15.44
CA PRO A 21 -4.40 2.22 15.61
C PRO A 21 -5.08 1.60 14.40
N THR A 22 -4.56 0.46 13.91
CA THR A 22 -5.06 -0.17 12.67
C THR A 22 -6.55 -0.51 12.74
N ALA A 23 -7.04 -0.94 13.91
CA ALA A 23 -8.48 -1.20 14.11
C ALA A 23 -9.33 0.06 13.91
N VAL A 24 -8.88 1.20 14.43
CA VAL A 24 -9.59 2.48 14.25
C VAL A 24 -9.62 2.89 12.78
N SER A 25 -8.50 2.71 12.08
CA SER A 25 -8.42 2.94 10.63
C SER A 25 -9.40 2.05 9.87
N GLY A 26 -9.51 0.77 10.24
CA GLY A 26 -10.45 -0.17 9.64
C GLY A 26 -11.90 0.26 9.82
N ILE A 27 -12.30 0.63 11.04
CA ILE A 27 -13.65 1.11 11.35
C ILE A 27 -13.95 2.40 10.56
N ALA A 28 -13.02 3.36 10.55
CA ALA A 28 -13.19 4.62 9.82
C ALA A 28 -13.35 4.38 8.32
N LEU A 29 -12.50 3.57 7.71
CA LEU A 29 -12.59 3.22 6.30
C LEU A 29 -13.91 2.48 5.99
N THR A 30 -14.30 1.52 6.83
CA THR A 30 -15.58 0.83 6.67
C THR A 30 -16.74 1.81 6.67
N THR A 31 -16.78 2.74 7.62
CA THR A 31 -17.84 3.75 7.71
C THR A 31 -17.85 4.67 6.49
N LEU A 32 -16.69 5.08 5.99
CA LEU A 32 -16.60 5.95 4.80
C LEU A 32 -17.04 5.25 3.52
N TYR A 33 -16.66 3.97 3.35
CA TYR A 33 -16.89 3.21 2.12
C TYR A 33 -18.14 2.30 2.16
N ALA A 34 -18.86 2.23 3.30
CA ALA A 34 -20.16 1.54 3.36
C ALA A 34 -21.16 2.19 2.38
N LYS A 35 -22.19 1.45 1.97
CA LYS A 35 -23.25 1.94 1.04
C LYS A 35 -23.84 3.28 1.47
N THR A 36 -23.96 3.52 2.76
CA THR A 36 -24.50 4.76 3.37
C THR A 36 -23.41 5.75 3.76
N GLY A 37 -22.13 5.41 3.55
CA GLY A 37 -20.98 6.25 3.88
C GLY A 37 -20.75 7.37 2.85
N TRP A 38 -19.99 8.38 3.23
CA TRP A 38 -19.74 9.55 2.37
C TRP A 38 -19.16 9.19 1.01
N ILE A 39 -18.25 8.23 0.95
CA ILE A 39 -17.62 7.80 -0.30
C ILE A 39 -18.46 6.69 -0.95
N GLY A 40 -18.94 5.73 -0.15
CA GLY A 40 -19.70 4.59 -0.65
C GLY A 40 -20.99 4.96 -1.39
N THR A 41 -21.68 6.04 -0.97
CA THR A 41 -22.87 6.54 -1.67
C THR A 41 -22.61 6.95 -3.12
N TRP A 42 -21.39 7.36 -3.48
CA TRP A 42 -21.04 7.70 -4.86
C TRP A 42 -20.91 6.46 -5.75
N PHE A 43 -20.56 5.32 -5.18
CA PHE A 43 -20.37 4.05 -5.90
C PHE A 43 -21.63 3.18 -5.90
N ALA A 44 -22.50 3.37 -4.93
CA ALA A 44 -23.75 2.60 -4.78
C ALA A 44 -24.64 2.59 -6.04
N PRO A 45 -24.84 3.71 -6.79
CA PRO A 45 -25.64 3.72 -8.02
C PRO A 45 -25.07 2.84 -9.13
N PHE A 46 -23.76 2.58 -9.11
CA PHE A 46 -23.07 1.71 -10.08
C PHE A 46 -23.03 0.25 -9.65
N GLY A 47 -23.68 -0.11 -8.52
CA GLY A 47 -23.66 -1.47 -7.98
C GLY A 47 -22.31 -1.89 -7.39
N ILE A 48 -21.38 -0.93 -7.16
CA ILE A 48 -20.04 -1.21 -6.62
C ILE A 48 -20.09 -1.10 -5.10
N GLU A 49 -19.81 -2.23 -4.43
CA GLU A 49 -19.68 -2.30 -2.98
C GLU A 49 -18.20 -2.39 -2.62
N ILE A 50 -17.69 -1.35 -1.94
CA ILE A 50 -16.28 -1.30 -1.52
C ILE A 50 -16.13 -1.92 -0.13
N ALA A 51 -16.89 -1.43 0.86
CA ALA A 51 -16.89 -2.07 2.17
C ALA A 51 -17.46 -3.48 2.09
N TYR A 52 -16.91 -4.38 2.91
CA TYR A 52 -17.30 -5.80 3.00
C TYR A 52 -17.01 -6.61 1.72
N SER A 53 -16.04 -6.16 0.92
CA SER A 53 -15.64 -6.80 -0.33
C SER A 53 -14.10 -6.91 -0.44
N GLN A 54 -13.63 -7.59 -1.48
CA GLN A 54 -12.19 -7.62 -1.81
C GLN A 54 -11.64 -6.22 -2.09
N MET A 55 -12.45 -5.32 -2.67
CA MET A 55 -12.03 -3.93 -2.89
C MET A 55 -11.78 -3.20 -1.57
N GLY A 56 -12.56 -3.47 -0.54
CA GLY A 56 -12.33 -2.94 0.80
C GLY A 56 -10.99 -3.36 1.38
N ILE A 57 -10.59 -4.62 1.17
CA ILE A 57 -9.24 -5.11 1.57
C ILE A 57 -8.16 -4.30 0.86
N VAL A 58 -8.28 -4.12 -0.47
CA VAL A 58 -7.30 -3.34 -1.26
C VAL A 58 -7.22 -1.89 -0.76
N VAL A 59 -8.36 -1.25 -0.47
CA VAL A 59 -8.41 0.12 0.08
C VAL A 59 -7.69 0.20 1.43
N ALA A 60 -7.96 -0.73 2.35
CA ALA A 60 -7.32 -0.74 3.67
C ALA A 60 -5.80 -0.95 3.57
N LEU A 61 -5.37 -1.92 2.77
CA LEU A 61 -3.95 -2.21 2.58
C LEU A 61 -3.23 -1.06 1.87
N THR A 62 -3.87 -0.41 0.90
CA THR A 62 -3.34 0.79 0.23
C THR A 62 -3.19 1.95 1.21
N PHE A 63 -4.20 2.20 2.04
CA PHE A 63 -4.17 3.24 3.05
C PHE A 63 -2.98 3.06 4.01
N ILE A 64 -2.78 1.85 4.53
CA ILE A 64 -1.68 1.54 5.44
C ILE A 64 -0.31 1.53 4.73
N GLY A 65 -0.28 1.11 3.46
CA GLY A 65 0.93 1.02 2.67
C GLY A 65 1.41 2.37 2.11
N LEU A 66 0.50 3.33 1.93
CA LEU A 66 0.77 4.62 1.28
C LEU A 66 1.95 5.39 1.90
N PRO A 67 2.04 5.54 3.23
CA PRO A 67 3.15 6.27 3.85
C PRO A 67 4.52 5.68 3.50
N PHE A 68 4.64 4.36 3.44
CA PHE A 68 5.91 3.69 3.11
C PHE A 68 6.39 4.04 1.70
N VAL A 69 5.47 4.06 0.73
CA VAL A 69 5.80 4.44 -0.64
C VAL A 69 6.20 5.91 -0.72
N VAL A 70 5.39 6.80 -0.12
CA VAL A 70 5.65 8.25 -0.20
C VAL A 70 6.94 8.63 0.52
N ARG A 71 7.17 8.10 1.74
CA ARG A 71 8.37 8.43 2.53
C ARG A 71 9.65 7.86 1.95
N THR A 72 9.57 6.81 1.12
CA THR A 72 10.73 6.28 0.39
C THR A 72 10.96 7.06 -0.92
N LEU A 73 9.90 7.49 -1.59
CA LEU A 73 9.98 8.17 -2.88
C LEU A 73 10.34 9.67 -2.74
N GLN A 74 9.87 10.31 -1.67
CA GLN A 74 10.04 11.75 -1.46
C GLN A 74 11.52 12.17 -1.44
N PRO A 75 12.43 11.56 -0.66
CA PRO A 75 13.86 11.90 -0.69
C PRO A 75 14.45 11.71 -2.09
N ALA A 76 14.14 10.59 -2.75
CA ALA A 76 14.66 10.30 -4.08
C ALA A 76 14.23 11.36 -5.13
N LEU A 77 13.04 11.95 -4.97
CA LEU A 77 12.57 13.07 -5.79
C LEU A 77 13.23 14.40 -5.40
N GLU A 78 13.55 14.61 -4.13
CA GLU A 78 14.22 15.82 -3.64
C GLU A 78 15.70 15.84 -4.05
N ASP A 79 16.36 14.68 -4.05
CA ASP A 79 17.76 14.49 -4.44
C ASP A 79 17.99 14.57 -5.96
N LEU A 80 16.91 14.54 -6.75
CA LEU A 80 17.02 14.60 -8.21
C LEU A 80 17.48 15.98 -8.66
N ASP A 81 18.60 16.03 -9.36
CA ASP A 81 19.21 17.28 -9.82
C ASP A 81 18.33 17.97 -10.87
N LYS A 82 18.05 19.25 -10.64
CA LYS A 82 17.29 20.07 -11.59
C LYS A 82 18.04 20.29 -12.90
N GLU A 83 19.35 20.29 -12.87
CA GLU A 83 20.17 20.51 -14.05
C GLU A 83 19.90 19.46 -15.14
N VAL A 84 19.57 18.24 -14.73
CA VAL A 84 19.22 17.15 -15.67
C VAL A 84 17.90 17.44 -16.40
N GLU A 85 16.92 18.02 -15.69
CA GLU A 85 15.65 18.42 -16.30
C GLU A 85 15.81 19.62 -17.23
N ASP A 86 16.58 20.63 -16.78
CA ASP A 86 16.87 21.84 -17.54
C ASP A 86 17.67 21.50 -18.81
N ALA A 87 18.61 20.57 -18.74
CA ALA A 87 19.33 20.04 -19.89
C ALA A 87 18.41 19.34 -20.89
N ALA A 88 17.48 18.52 -20.42
CA ALA A 88 16.51 17.85 -21.26
C ALA A 88 15.57 18.85 -21.96
N GLU A 89 15.12 19.89 -21.25
CA GLU A 89 14.28 20.95 -21.81
C GLU A 89 15.05 21.75 -22.88
N SER A 90 16.33 22.04 -22.65
CA SER A 90 17.22 22.69 -23.60
C SER A 90 17.42 21.88 -24.90
N LEU A 91 17.35 20.56 -24.82
CA LEU A 91 17.38 19.63 -25.94
C LEU A 91 16.01 19.46 -26.62
N GLY A 92 14.98 20.21 -26.22
CA GLY A 92 13.64 20.17 -26.79
C GLY A 92 12.75 19.03 -26.30
N ALA A 93 13.12 18.36 -25.17
CA ALA A 93 12.25 17.35 -24.60
C ALA A 93 10.99 17.98 -23.99
N SER A 94 9.82 17.38 -24.26
CA SER A 94 8.58 17.77 -23.59
C SER A 94 8.60 17.33 -22.14
N LYS A 95 7.82 17.97 -21.24
CA LYS A 95 7.68 17.60 -19.83
C LYS A 95 7.31 16.13 -19.64
N TRP A 96 6.49 15.57 -20.54
CA TRP A 96 6.11 14.15 -20.54
C TRP A 96 7.28 13.23 -20.90
N GLN A 97 8.12 13.64 -21.86
CA GLN A 97 9.33 12.91 -22.23
C GLN A 97 10.36 12.95 -21.10
N THR A 98 10.56 14.10 -20.47
CA THR A 98 11.45 14.27 -19.32
C THR A 98 10.99 13.40 -18.16
N PHE A 99 9.67 13.35 -17.86
CA PHE A 99 9.13 12.49 -16.83
C PHE A 99 9.43 11.01 -17.10
N TRP A 100 9.04 10.49 -18.24
CA TRP A 100 9.14 9.05 -18.51
C TRP A 100 10.56 8.56 -18.82
N LYS A 101 11.41 9.41 -19.41
CA LYS A 101 12.77 9.00 -19.81
C LYS A 101 13.84 9.31 -18.78
N ILE A 102 13.59 10.27 -17.89
CA ILE A 102 14.58 10.75 -16.93
C ILE A 102 14.09 10.57 -15.48
N ILE A 103 13.00 11.24 -15.11
CA ILE A 103 12.54 11.28 -13.72
C ILE A 103 12.11 9.89 -13.26
N PHE A 104 11.18 9.27 -13.97
CA PHE A 104 10.61 7.97 -13.57
C PHE A 104 11.67 6.86 -13.45
N PRO A 105 12.58 6.65 -14.42
CA PRO A 105 13.64 5.66 -14.26
C PRO A 105 14.58 5.94 -13.08
N SER A 106 14.88 7.21 -12.82
CA SER A 106 15.77 7.61 -11.71
C SER A 106 15.15 7.32 -10.34
N VAL A 107 13.83 7.51 -10.17
CA VAL A 107 13.13 7.28 -8.90
C VAL A 107 12.53 5.88 -8.79
N PHE A 108 12.51 5.11 -9.87
CA PHE A 108 11.94 3.75 -9.88
C PHE A 108 12.53 2.81 -8.81
N PRO A 109 13.84 2.82 -8.53
CA PRO A 109 14.40 1.99 -7.46
C PRO A 109 13.85 2.35 -6.07
N ALA A 110 13.63 3.64 -5.80
CA ALA A 110 13.02 4.11 -4.56
C ALA A 110 11.53 3.71 -4.48
N LEU A 111 10.80 3.86 -5.59
CA LEU A 111 9.41 3.44 -5.70
C LEU A 111 9.25 1.93 -5.46
N ALA A 112 10.10 1.11 -6.07
CA ALA A 112 10.11 -0.33 -5.90
C ALA A 112 10.42 -0.72 -4.44
N THR A 113 11.35 -0.02 -3.79
CA THR A 113 11.67 -0.23 -2.37
C THR A 113 10.47 0.14 -1.48
N GLY A 114 9.86 1.30 -1.70
CA GLY A 114 8.67 1.74 -0.95
C GLY A 114 7.49 0.78 -1.13
N PHE A 115 7.25 0.30 -2.34
CA PHE A 115 6.23 -0.70 -2.61
C PHE A 115 6.50 -2.03 -1.88
N THR A 116 7.76 -2.47 -1.85
CA THR A 116 8.15 -3.69 -1.12
C THR A 116 7.91 -3.56 0.37
N LEU A 117 8.25 -2.41 0.96
CA LEU A 117 7.97 -2.13 2.38
C LEU A 117 6.46 -2.08 2.66
N ALA A 118 5.68 -1.44 1.79
CA ALA A 118 4.22 -1.40 1.88
C ALA A 118 3.62 -2.82 1.82
N LEU A 119 4.09 -3.65 0.89
CA LEU A 119 3.65 -5.02 0.75
C LEU A 119 4.04 -5.88 1.96
N ALA A 120 5.26 -5.75 2.47
CA ALA A 120 5.69 -6.44 3.69
C ALA A 120 4.80 -6.09 4.88
N ARG A 121 4.44 -4.80 5.02
CA ARG A 121 3.52 -4.34 6.06
C ARG A 121 2.11 -4.89 5.86
N ALA A 122 1.64 -4.97 4.61
CA ALA A 122 0.31 -5.44 4.25
C ALA A 122 0.11 -6.94 4.51
N LEU A 123 1.15 -7.78 4.33
CA LEU A 123 1.07 -9.23 4.49
C LEU A 123 0.64 -9.67 5.91
N GLY A 124 1.05 -8.93 6.93
CA GLY A 124 0.68 -9.21 8.32
C GLY A 124 -0.48 -8.35 8.84
N GLU A 125 -1.19 -7.64 7.96
CA GLU A 125 -2.25 -6.75 8.41
C GLU A 125 -3.52 -7.52 8.78
N TYR A 126 -4.00 -7.27 9.99
CA TYR A 126 -5.21 -7.84 10.55
C TYR A 126 -6.21 -6.75 10.97
N GLY A 127 -5.73 -5.79 11.75
CA GLY A 127 -6.57 -4.87 12.51
C GLY A 127 -7.50 -4.01 11.64
N SER A 128 -7.03 -3.48 10.51
CA SER A 128 -7.88 -2.69 9.62
C SER A 128 -8.73 -3.56 8.71
N VAL A 129 -8.17 -4.67 8.24
CA VAL A 129 -8.85 -5.52 7.26
C VAL A 129 -10.03 -6.26 7.86
N ILE A 130 -9.95 -6.70 9.14
CA ILE A 130 -11.05 -7.44 9.79
C ILE A 130 -12.38 -6.68 9.77
N PHE A 131 -12.36 -5.34 9.81
CA PHE A 131 -13.58 -4.53 9.83
C PHE A 131 -14.13 -4.28 8.43
N ILE A 132 -13.28 -4.14 7.41
CA ILE A 132 -13.71 -3.74 6.07
C ILE A 132 -13.90 -4.92 5.11
N ALA A 133 -13.31 -6.09 5.41
CA ALA A 133 -13.29 -7.24 4.49
C ALA A 133 -14.61 -8.01 4.39
N GLY A 134 -15.52 -7.90 5.37
CA GLY A 134 -16.73 -8.70 5.42
C GLY A 134 -16.54 -10.15 5.86
N ASN A 135 -15.30 -10.67 5.83
CA ASN A 135 -14.88 -11.97 6.38
C ASN A 135 -15.64 -13.20 5.83
N VAL A 136 -16.04 -13.15 4.56
CA VAL A 136 -16.72 -14.27 3.90
C VAL A 136 -15.70 -15.37 3.59
N PRO A 137 -15.93 -16.63 4.03
CA PRO A 137 -15.03 -17.75 3.78
C PRO A 137 -14.74 -17.92 2.28
N PHE A 138 -13.48 -18.13 1.93
CA PHE A 138 -12.95 -18.31 0.57
C PHE A 138 -13.08 -17.08 -0.37
N GLU A 139 -13.70 -15.98 0.08
CA GLU A 139 -13.85 -14.77 -0.73
C GLU A 139 -13.06 -13.58 -0.17
N THR A 140 -13.35 -13.20 1.08
CA THR A 140 -12.75 -12.02 1.71
C THR A 140 -12.09 -12.32 3.05
N GLN A 141 -12.10 -13.58 3.48
CA GLN A 141 -11.43 -14.00 4.70
C GLN A 141 -9.92 -14.01 4.52
N ILE A 142 -9.20 -13.35 5.43
CA ILE A 142 -7.73 -13.24 5.39
C ILE A 142 -7.06 -14.26 6.32
N ALA A 143 -5.84 -14.69 5.96
CA ALA A 143 -5.09 -15.67 6.75
C ALA A 143 -4.85 -15.25 8.21
N PRO A 144 -4.52 -13.99 8.56
CA PRO A 144 -4.41 -13.56 9.95
C PRO A 144 -5.70 -13.76 10.75
N LEU A 145 -6.88 -13.56 10.14
CA LEU A 145 -8.16 -13.82 10.80
C LEU A 145 -8.36 -15.30 11.08
N LEU A 146 -8.00 -16.18 10.16
CA LEU A 146 -8.08 -17.62 10.37
C LEU A 146 -7.22 -18.07 11.55
N ILE A 147 -6.02 -17.52 11.70
CA ILE A 147 -5.14 -17.81 12.85
C ILE A 147 -5.86 -17.44 14.16
N VAL A 148 -6.45 -16.25 14.24
CA VAL A 148 -7.16 -15.80 15.44
C VAL A 148 -8.38 -16.69 15.71
N GLN A 149 -9.17 -17.03 14.71
CA GLN A 149 -10.34 -17.90 14.85
C GLN A 149 -9.96 -19.30 15.37
N GLU A 150 -8.86 -19.90 14.90
CA GLU A 150 -8.40 -21.18 15.40
C GLU A 150 -7.85 -21.08 16.83
N LEU A 151 -7.22 -19.97 17.20
CA LEU A 151 -6.81 -19.71 18.59
C LEU A 151 -8.02 -19.57 19.51
N ASP A 152 -9.08 -18.87 19.08
CA ASP A 152 -10.33 -18.72 19.85
C ASP A 152 -11.05 -20.06 20.05
N ARG A 153 -10.86 -21.00 19.12
CA ARG A 153 -11.34 -22.39 19.23
C ARG A 153 -10.42 -23.30 20.05
N PHE A 154 -9.34 -22.78 20.62
CA PHE A 154 -8.28 -23.54 21.30
C PHE A 154 -7.60 -24.58 20.40
N ASN A 155 -7.68 -24.43 19.08
CA ASN A 155 -7.04 -25.31 18.11
C ASN A 155 -5.64 -24.79 17.75
N ILE A 156 -4.74 -24.85 18.73
CA ILE A 156 -3.36 -24.35 18.59
C ILE A 156 -2.61 -25.02 17.41
N PRO A 157 -2.74 -26.35 17.16
CA PRO A 157 -2.05 -26.96 16.03
C PRO A 157 -2.46 -26.38 14.68
N ALA A 158 -3.77 -26.14 14.44
CA ALA A 158 -4.24 -25.54 13.19
C ALA A 158 -3.80 -24.08 13.05
N ALA A 159 -3.92 -23.28 14.12
CA ALA A 159 -3.43 -21.90 14.14
C ALA A 159 -1.94 -21.82 13.79
N THR A 160 -1.12 -22.69 14.39
CA THR A 160 0.32 -22.76 14.12
C THR A 160 0.60 -23.18 12.69
N ALA A 161 -0.11 -24.17 12.15
CA ALA A 161 0.06 -24.60 10.77
C ALA A 161 -0.22 -23.46 9.77
N ILE A 162 -1.32 -22.72 9.95
CA ILE A 162 -1.65 -21.57 9.12
C ILE A 162 -0.57 -20.49 9.24
N ALA A 163 -0.12 -20.18 10.45
CA ALA A 163 0.93 -19.19 10.69
C ALA A 163 2.25 -19.56 10.00
N VAL A 164 2.67 -20.82 10.06
CA VAL A 164 3.90 -21.31 9.40
C VAL A 164 3.77 -21.23 7.89
N VAL A 165 2.64 -21.64 7.30
CA VAL A 165 2.40 -21.52 5.87
C VAL A 165 2.45 -20.05 5.43
N MET A 166 1.79 -19.15 6.17
CA MET A 166 1.81 -17.73 5.92
C MET A 166 3.23 -17.13 6.01
N LEU A 167 4.01 -17.54 7.01
CA LEU A 167 5.39 -17.11 7.17
C LEU A 167 6.25 -17.53 5.97
N ILE A 168 6.17 -18.80 5.56
CA ILE A 168 6.92 -19.32 4.41
C ILE A 168 6.51 -18.61 3.13
N ALA A 169 5.21 -18.46 2.89
CA ALA A 169 4.70 -17.75 1.69
C ALA A 169 5.16 -16.30 1.66
N SER A 170 5.11 -15.59 2.79
CA SER A 170 5.58 -14.21 2.92
C SER A 170 7.08 -14.11 2.67
N PHE A 171 7.87 -15.03 3.22
CA PHE A 171 9.32 -15.08 3.00
C PHE A 171 9.66 -15.32 1.52
N ILE A 172 9.03 -16.29 0.88
CA ILE A 172 9.23 -16.58 -0.55
C ILE A 172 8.87 -15.36 -1.39
N LEU A 173 7.72 -14.73 -1.13
CA LEU A 173 7.27 -13.56 -1.88
C LEU A 173 8.26 -12.40 -1.76
N MET A 174 8.70 -12.08 -0.53
CA MET A 174 9.66 -11.01 -0.29
C MET A 174 11.03 -11.32 -0.89
N PHE A 175 11.46 -12.58 -0.83
CA PHE A 175 12.70 -13.00 -1.46
C PHE A 175 12.64 -12.84 -2.99
N CYS A 176 11.55 -13.26 -3.63
CA CYS A 176 11.35 -13.08 -5.07
C CYS A 176 11.37 -11.61 -5.48
N ILE A 177 10.67 -10.74 -4.73
CA ILE A 177 10.65 -9.29 -5.01
C ILE A 177 12.05 -8.69 -4.89
N ASN A 178 12.77 -9.01 -3.81
CA ASN A 178 14.14 -8.53 -3.61
C ASN A 178 15.09 -9.02 -4.72
N LEU A 179 14.92 -10.26 -5.17
CA LEU A 179 15.71 -10.82 -6.27
C LEU A 179 15.44 -10.08 -7.58
N ILE A 180 14.18 -9.80 -7.90
CA ILE A 180 13.79 -9.03 -9.08
C ILE A 180 14.38 -7.62 -9.02
N GLN A 181 14.30 -6.95 -7.88
CA GLN A 181 14.89 -5.61 -7.70
C GLN A 181 16.41 -5.62 -7.85
N TRP A 182 17.06 -6.63 -7.31
CA TRP A 182 18.50 -6.77 -7.44
C TRP A 182 18.93 -6.97 -8.92
N TYR A 183 18.19 -7.79 -9.68
CA TYR A 183 18.42 -7.95 -11.11
C TYR A 183 18.16 -6.64 -11.89
N ALA A 184 17.08 -5.92 -11.57
CA ALA A 184 16.74 -4.65 -12.22
C ALA A 184 17.81 -3.56 -11.99
N ARG A 185 18.41 -3.51 -10.81
CA ARG A 185 19.50 -2.55 -10.49
C ARG A 185 20.83 -2.85 -11.19
N ARG A 186 21.04 -4.07 -11.68
CA ARG A 186 22.29 -4.48 -12.35
C ARG A 186 22.28 -4.24 -13.86
N ARG A 187 21.13 -3.88 -14.43
CA ARG A 187 21.07 -3.51 -15.86
C ARG A 187 21.29 -2.01 -15.95
N PRO A 188 22.43 -1.58 -16.57
CA PRO A 188 22.74 -0.17 -16.80
C PRO A 188 21.74 0.48 -17.76
#